data_d765a2e1b040f04b7e4c1742caae6fef
#
_entry.id   d765a2e1b040f04b7e4c1742caae6fef
#
_cell.length_a   1.000
_cell.length_b   1.000
_cell.length_c   1.000
_cell.angle_alpha   90.00
_cell.angle_beta   90.00
_cell.angle_gamma   90.00
#
_symmetry.space_group_name_H-M   'P 1'
#
loop_
_entity.id
_entity.type
_entity.pdbx_description
1 polymer ?
#
loop_
_entity_poly.entity_id
_entity_poly.type
_entity_poly.pdbx_seq_one_letter_code
_entity_poly.pdbx_strand_id
1 'polypeptide(L)'
;KVKPEELELIYITHLHPDHIGGLLKEGQVTFPKAHLYVNRVEAEAWQAMEGDHTQLAKSVLEAYKERLHLFEAGDTLEGGVLSIAAYGHTPGHTLFQKDSLLIIADLIHGAALQLKHPEYCPSYDMDADAARQSRQRILNYARENHLTMYGMHLPAPGFVK
;
A
#
# COMPACT_ATOMS: atom_id res chain seq x y z
N LYS A 1 19.21 13.19 8.20
CA LYS A 1 18.00 12.45 8.62
C LYS A 1 16.82 13.38 8.42
N VAL A 2 15.80 12.93 7.70
CA VAL A 2 14.52 13.63 7.56
C VAL A 2 13.78 13.54 8.89
N LYS A 3 13.19 14.63 9.34
CA LYS A 3 12.36 14.67 10.55
C LYS A 3 10.88 14.48 10.19
N PRO A 4 10.05 13.98 11.10
CA PRO A 4 8.60 13.83 10.85
C PRO A 4 7.92 15.12 10.40
N GLU A 5 8.36 16.27 10.93
CA GLU A 5 7.80 17.60 10.60
C GLU A 5 8.20 18.10 9.20
N GLU A 6 9.12 17.41 8.53
CA GLU A 6 9.61 17.76 7.19
C GLU A 6 8.90 16.96 6.09
N LEU A 7 8.13 15.91 6.46
CA LEU A 7 7.35 15.13 5.49
C LEU A 7 6.06 15.86 5.12
N GLU A 8 5.83 16.00 3.82
CA GLU A 8 4.68 16.71 3.26
C GLU A 8 3.70 15.76 2.58
N LEU A 9 4.17 14.63 2.04
CA LEU A 9 3.34 13.68 1.29
C LEU A 9 3.57 12.27 1.82
N ILE A 10 2.48 11.54 2.10
CA ILE A 10 2.49 10.13 2.47
C ILE A 10 1.48 9.39 1.62
N TYR A 11 1.93 8.40 0.87
CA TYR A 11 1.09 7.52 0.05
C TYR A 11 0.92 6.19 0.77
N ILE A 12 -0.33 5.82 1.04
CA ILE A 12 -0.68 4.58 1.74
C ILE A 12 -1.07 3.53 0.72
N THR A 13 -0.38 2.41 0.76
CA THR A 13 -0.65 1.26 -0.10
C THR A 13 -1.92 0.55 0.33
N HIS A 14 -2.10 0.35 1.64
CA HIS A 14 -3.28 -0.23 2.27
C HIS A 14 -3.27 0.02 3.78
N LEU A 15 -4.36 -0.31 4.47
CA LEU A 15 -4.59 0.09 5.85
C LEU A 15 -4.33 -1.02 6.90
N HIS A 16 -3.48 -2.01 6.60
CA HIS A 16 -3.04 -2.96 7.62
C HIS A 16 -2.15 -2.29 8.67
N PRO A 17 -2.18 -2.77 9.94
CA PRO A 17 -1.51 -2.12 11.06
C PRO A 17 0.00 -1.93 10.90
N ASP A 18 0.69 -2.85 10.26
CA ASP A 18 2.14 -2.81 10.02
C ASP A 18 2.54 -1.76 8.96
N HIS A 19 1.58 -1.26 8.16
CA HIS A 19 1.78 -0.20 7.18
C HIS A 19 1.38 1.18 7.69
N ILE A 20 0.45 1.26 8.64
CA ILE A 20 -0.07 2.54 9.14
C ILE A 20 0.25 2.81 10.62
N GLY A 21 0.81 1.83 11.34
CA GLY A 21 1.06 1.94 12.79
C GLY A 21 1.98 3.10 13.18
N GLY A 22 2.86 3.54 12.27
CA GLY A 22 3.73 4.69 12.50
C GLY A 22 3.08 6.06 12.31
N LEU A 23 1.84 6.13 11.80
CA LEU A 23 1.13 7.40 11.54
C LEU A 23 0.59 8.05 12.80
N LEU A 24 0.33 7.26 13.85
CA LEU A 24 -0.08 7.75 15.16
C LEU A 24 0.89 7.32 16.25
N LYS A 25 1.21 8.22 17.15
CA LYS A 25 1.94 7.94 18.38
C LYS A 25 1.13 8.44 19.55
N GLU A 26 0.78 7.54 20.47
CA GLU A 26 -0.05 7.88 21.65
C GLU A 26 -1.34 8.63 21.28
N GLY A 27 -1.96 8.24 20.16
CA GLY A 27 -3.18 8.86 19.62
C GLY A 27 -2.97 10.19 18.89
N GLN A 28 -1.74 10.69 18.79
CA GLN A 28 -1.42 11.94 18.09
C GLN A 28 -0.78 11.68 16.73
N VAL A 29 -1.00 12.60 15.80
CA VAL A 29 -0.44 12.57 14.44
C VAL A 29 1.09 12.65 14.51
N THR A 30 1.78 11.65 13.95
CA THR A 30 3.25 11.61 13.89
C THR A 30 3.83 12.60 12.89
N PHE A 31 3.12 12.82 11.76
CA PHE A 31 3.58 13.67 10.65
C PHE A 31 2.66 14.88 10.49
N PRO A 32 2.86 15.98 11.26
CA PRO A 32 1.87 17.05 11.41
C PRO A 32 1.64 17.89 10.16
N LYS A 33 2.57 17.88 9.19
CA LYS A 33 2.44 18.61 7.93
C LYS A 33 2.03 17.72 6.74
N ALA A 34 2.11 16.41 6.92
CA ALA A 34 1.90 15.49 5.81
C ALA A 34 0.43 15.43 5.36
N HIS A 35 0.23 15.48 4.06
CA HIS A 35 -0.99 15.10 3.38
C HIS A 35 -0.98 13.59 3.16
N LEU A 36 -2.05 12.92 3.58
CA LEU A 36 -2.20 11.48 3.50
C LEU A 36 -3.04 11.11 2.28
N TYR A 37 -2.48 10.32 1.39
CA TYR A 37 -3.15 9.85 0.18
C TYR A 37 -3.52 8.38 0.34
N VAL A 38 -4.82 8.08 0.23
CA VAL A 38 -5.37 6.72 0.40
C VAL A 38 -6.30 6.43 -0.78
N ASN A 39 -6.23 5.21 -1.32
CA ASN A 39 -7.21 4.79 -2.33
C ASN A 39 -8.63 4.84 -1.73
N ARG A 40 -9.58 5.43 -2.48
CA ARG A 40 -10.98 5.57 -2.03
C ARG A 40 -11.60 4.23 -1.67
N VAL A 41 -11.40 3.19 -2.49
CA VAL A 41 -11.91 1.84 -2.23
C VAL A 41 -11.39 1.29 -0.91
N GLU A 42 -10.10 1.52 -0.61
CA GLU A 42 -9.48 1.10 0.65
C GLU A 42 -10.10 1.82 1.84
N ALA A 43 -10.16 3.16 1.78
CA ALA A 43 -10.68 3.96 2.87
C ALA A 43 -12.14 3.64 3.18
N GLU A 44 -13.00 3.54 2.16
CA GLU A 44 -14.43 3.24 2.32
C GLU A 44 -14.65 1.82 2.86
N ALA A 45 -13.90 0.83 2.35
CA ALA A 45 -14.00 -0.54 2.83
C ALA A 45 -13.64 -0.66 4.31
N TRP A 46 -12.49 -0.09 4.73
CA TRP A 46 -12.07 -0.14 6.14
C TRP A 46 -12.99 0.66 7.08
N GLN A 47 -13.61 1.74 6.61
CA GLN A 47 -14.63 2.46 7.37
C GLN A 47 -15.90 1.63 7.56
N ALA A 48 -16.30 0.87 6.55
CA ALA A 48 -17.51 0.04 6.60
C ALA A 48 -17.33 -1.26 7.39
N MET A 49 -16.10 -1.81 7.46
CA MET A 49 -15.81 -3.02 8.22
C MET A 49 -15.98 -2.82 9.72
N GLU A 50 -16.39 -3.87 10.42
CA GLU A 50 -16.51 -3.91 11.88
C GLU A 50 -15.43 -4.79 12.50
N GLY A 51 -15.15 -4.56 13.78
CA GLY A 51 -14.22 -5.33 14.60
C GLY A 51 -12.97 -4.57 15.02
N ASP A 52 -12.29 -5.10 16.04
CA ASP A 52 -11.14 -4.44 16.67
C ASP A 52 -9.97 -4.21 15.72
N HIS A 53 -9.81 -5.09 14.71
CA HIS A 53 -8.76 -4.98 13.70
C HIS A 53 -8.88 -3.73 12.83
N THR A 54 -10.06 -3.08 12.77
CA THR A 54 -10.29 -1.86 11.97
C THR A 54 -10.02 -0.57 12.74
N GLN A 55 -9.86 -0.64 14.07
CA GLN A 55 -9.81 0.55 14.91
C GLN A 55 -8.63 1.48 14.59
N LEU A 56 -7.46 0.90 14.34
CA LEU A 56 -6.29 1.72 13.97
C LEU A 56 -6.50 2.45 12.65
N ALA A 57 -7.03 1.75 11.63
CA ALA A 57 -7.32 2.36 10.32
C ALA A 57 -8.32 3.51 10.45
N LYS A 58 -9.43 3.31 11.17
CA LYS A 58 -10.43 4.36 11.43
C LYS A 58 -9.84 5.53 12.19
N SER A 59 -9.01 5.27 13.20
CA SER A 59 -8.33 6.32 13.99
C SER A 59 -7.36 7.14 13.13
N VAL A 60 -6.61 6.49 12.24
CA VAL A 60 -5.69 7.16 11.30
C VAL A 60 -6.48 8.05 10.33
N LEU A 61 -7.52 7.51 9.68
CA LEU A 61 -8.34 8.25 8.74
C LEU A 61 -8.99 9.48 9.40
N GLU A 62 -9.49 9.35 10.63
CA GLU A 62 -10.07 10.46 11.38
C GLU A 62 -9.01 11.50 11.80
N ALA A 63 -7.84 11.04 12.28
CA ALA A 63 -6.78 11.95 12.75
C ALA A 63 -6.18 12.79 11.61
N TYR A 64 -6.15 12.24 10.39
CA TYR A 64 -5.65 12.94 9.20
C TYR A 64 -6.75 13.60 8.35
N LYS A 65 -8.01 13.56 8.72
CA LYS A 65 -9.17 13.96 7.89
C LYS A 65 -9.02 15.32 7.19
N GLU A 66 -8.41 16.32 7.84
CA GLU A 66 -8.18 17.66 7.26
C GLU A 66 -7.11 17.69 6.18
N ARG A 67 -6.29 16.63 6.08
CA ARG A 67 -5.21 16.46 5.11
C ARG A 67 -5.28 15.10 4.39
N LEU A 68 -6.46 14.46 4.44
CA LEU A 68 -6.72 13.20 3.76
C LEU A 68 -7.16 13.47 2.32
N HIS A 69 -6.49 12.85 1.38
CA HIS A 69 -6.83 12.88 -0.04
C HIS A 69 -7.18 11.47 -0.50
N LEU A 70 -8.40 11.29 -0.97
CA LEU A 70 -8.85 10.05 -1.57
C LEU A 70 -8.60 10.11 -3.08
N PHE A 71 -7.89 9.09 -3.61
CA PHE A 71 -7.61 8.97 -5.04
C PHE A 71 -8.20 7.69 -5.62
N GLU A 72 -8.30 7.64 -6.93
CA GLU A 72 -8.65 6.43 -7.68
C GLU A 72 -7.39 5.75 -8.24
N ALA A 73 -7.37 4.42 -8.27
CA ALA A 73 -6.24 3.72 -8.87
C ALA A 73 -6.17 4.02 -10.38
N GLY A 74 -4.98 4.35 -10.87
CA GLY A 74 -4.72 4.88 -12.19
C GLY A 74 -4.40 6.38 -12.20
N ASP A 75 -4.69 7.09 -11.11
CA ASP A 75 -4.33 8.50 -10.99
C ASP A 75 -2.82 8.69 -10.91
N THR A 76 -2.34 9.79 -11.52
CA THR A 76 -1.00 10.30 -11.26
C THR A 76 -1.08 11.33 -10.15
N LEU A 77 -0.51 10.97 -9.01
CA LEU A 77 -0.54 11.76 -7.79
C LEU A 77 0.54 12.84 -7.79
N GLU A 78 0.51 13.70 -6.78
CA GLU A 78 1.51 14.74 -6.58
C GLU A 78 2.93 14.14 -6.61
N GLY A 79 3.92 14.89 -7.11
CA GLY A 79 5.27 14.36 -7.34
C GLY A 79 5.39 13.40 -8.54
N GLY A 80 4.33 13.23 -9.35
CA GLY A 80 4.33 12.37 -10.54
C GLY A 80 4.40 10.87 -10.21
N VAL A 81 3.74 10.46 -9.15
CA VAL A 81 3.64 9.06 -8.71
C VAL A 81 2.38 8.44 -9.29
N LEU A 82 2.53 7.41 -10.11
CA LEU A 82 1.39 6.66 -10.66
C LEU A 82 0.88 5.65 -9.62
N SER A 83 -0.41 5.69 -9.33
CA SER A 83 -1.09 4.69 -8.51
C SER A 83 -1.57 3.51 -9.37
N ILE A 84 -1.35 2.28 -8.92
CA ILE A 84 -1.69 1.08 -9.68
C ILE A 84 -2.50 0.14 -8.79
N ALA A 85 -3.72 -0.21 -9.21
CA ALA A 85 -4.55 -1.17 -8.47
C ALA A 85 -3.86 -2.53 -8.35
N ALA A 86 -3.86 -3.10 -7.15
CA ALA A 86 -3.43 -4.47 -6.87
C ALA A 86 -4.35 -5.12 -5.83
N TYR A 87 -5.64 -4.99 -6.07
CA TYR A 87 -6.70 -5.41 -5.15
C TYR A 87 -6.64 -6.91 -4.84
N GLY A 88 -7.09 -7.29 -3.65
CA GLY A 88 -7.18 -8.65 -3.19
C GLY A 88 -6.49 -8.90 -1.85
N HIS A 89 -5.27 -8.40 -1.64
CA HIS A 89 -4.65 -8.42 -0.31
C HIS A 89 -5.52 -7.63 0.69
N THR A 90 -5.88 -6.41 0.30
CA THR A 90 -7.00 -5.66 0.86
C THR A 90 -7.89 -5.16 -0.28
N PRO A 91 -9.12 -4.65 0.00
CA PRO A 91 -10.05 -4.22 -1.04
C PRO A 91 -9.51 -3.15 -1.99
N GLY A 92 -8.71 -2.23 -1.49
CA GLY A 92 -8.12 -1.13 -2.26
C GLY A 92 -6.59 -1.12 -2.30
N HIS A 93 -5.93 -2.27 -2.05
CA HIS A 93 -4.48 -2.36 -2.09
C HIS A 93 -3.91 -1.76 -3.36
N THR A 94 -3.01 -0.78 -3.21
CA THR A 94 -2.49 0.05 -4.30
C THR A 94 -0.96 0.07 -4.28
N LEU A 95 -0.37 -0.06 -5.44
CA LEU A 95 1.07 0.07 -5.67
C LEU A 95 1.39 1.46 -6.17
N PHE A 96 2.63 1.89 -6.00
CA PHE A 96 3.09 3.19 -6.45
C PHE A 96 4.31 3.05 -7.35
N GLN A 97 4.21 3.66 -8.54
CA GLN A 97 5.32 3.70 -9.48
C GLN A 97 5.86 5.13 -9.65
N LYS A 98 7.17 5.25 -9.60
CA LYS A 98 7.89 6.46 -9.98
C LYS A 98 9.07 6.07 -10.85
N ASP A 99 9.08 6.54 -12.09
CA ASP A 99 10.08 6.15 -13.08
C ASP A 99 10.22 4.62 -13.20
N SER A 100 11.40 4.06 -12.96
CA SER A 100 11.66 2.61 -12.96
C SER A 100 11.45 1.93 -11.61
N LEU A 101 10.98 2.65 -10.59
CA LEU A 101 10.73 2.12 -9.26
C LEU A 101 9.26 1.75 -9.11
N LEU A 102 8.98 0.55 -8.59
CA LEU A 102 7.65 0.08 -8.26
C LEU A 102 7.62 -0.37 -6.80
N ILE A 103 6.88 0.34 -5.97
CA ILE A 103 6.59 -0.05 -4.59
C ILE A 103 5.45 -1.05 -4.62
N ILE A 104 5.73 -2.31 -4.29
CA ILE A 104 4.76 -3.41 -4.41
C ILE A 104 4.06 -3.77 -3.11
N ALA A 105 4.45 -3.15 -1.99
CA ALA A 105 3.88 -3.43 -0.67
C ALA A 105 3.65 -4.94 -0.44
N ASP A 106 2.43 -5.35 -0.19
CA ASP A 106 2.03 -6.70 0.17
C ASP A 106 1.53 -7.55 -1.01
N LEU A 107 1.98 -7.19 -2.22
CA LEU A 107 1.79 -8.04 -3.39
C LEU A 107 2.50 -9.39 -3.23
N ILE A 108 3.65 -9.41 -2.54
CA ILE A 108 4.50 -10.58 -2.30
C ILE A 108 4.95 -10.60 -0.84
N HIS A 109 4.71 -11.73 -0.16
CA HIS A 109 5.14 -12.00 1.21
C HIS A 109 6.26 -13.05 1.28
N GLY A 110 6.16 -14.07 0.45
CA GLY A 110 7.15 -15.15 0.34
C GLY A 110 7.84 -15.15 -1.01
N ALA A 111 8.87 -14.30 -1.21
CA ALA A 111 9.53 -14.11 -2.50
C ALA A 111 10.03 -15.42 -3.13
N ALA A 112 10.64 -16.31 -2.33
CA ALA A 112 11.17 -17.60 -2.81
C ALA A 112 10.09 -18.48 -3.46
N LEU A 113 8.85 -18.38 -3.01
CA LEU A 113 7.72 -19.13 -3.54
C LEU A 113 6.94 -18.30 -4.57
N GLN A 114 6.46 -17.13 -4.20
CA GLN A 114 5.47 -16.36 -4.98
C GLN A 114 6.04 -15.72 -6.27
N LEU A 115 7.34 -15.51 -6.37
CA LEU A 115 7.97 -15.07 -7.61
C LEU A 115 7.95 -16.16 -8.69
N LYS A 116 7.99 -17.43 -8.28
CA LYS A 116 7.94 -18.60 -9.19
C LYS A 116 6.52 -19.14 -9.36
N HIS A 117 5.73 -19.02 -8.32
CA HIS A 117 4.39 -19.56 -8.19
C HIS A 117 3.43 -18.48 -7.68
N PRO A 118 3.09 -17.48 -8.52
CA PRO A 118 2.26 -16.35 -8.14
C PRO A 118 0.82 -16.74 -7.76
N GLU A 119 0.43 -17.96 -8.02
CA GLU A 119 -0.86 -18.54 -7.66
C GLU A 119 -1.03 -18.78 -6.15
N TYR A 120 0.04 -18.88 -5.38
CA TYR A 120 -0.06 -19.10 -3.94
C TYR A 120 -0.37 -17.81 -3.19
N CYS A 121 -1.43 -17.86 -2.37
CA CYS A 121 -1.88 -16.76 -1.53
C CYS A 121 -1.70 -17.10 -0.06
N PRO A 122 -1.25 -16.16 0.77
CA PRO A 122 -1.29 -16.30 2.21
C PRO A 122 -2.74 -16.25 2.71
N SER A 123 -2.98 -16.79 3.91
CA SER A 123 -4.33 -16.86 4.49
C SER A 123 -4.93 -15.51 4.87
N TYR A 124 -4.15 -14.47 4.87
CA TYR A 124 -4.56 -13.10 5.18
C TYR A 124 -4.80 -12.22 3.94
N ASP A 125 -4.70 -12.76 2.72
CA ASP A 125 -5.28 -12.11 1.53
C ASP A 125 -6.81 -12.13 1.68
N MET A 126 -7.46 -10.97 1.71
CA MET A 126 -8.90 -10.84 1.96
C MET A 126 -9.74 -11.40 0.80
N ASP A 127 -9.22 -11.31 -0.42
CA ASP A 127 -9.74 -11.96 -1.63
C ASP A 127 -8.57 -12.64 -2.36
N ALA A 128 -8.42 -13.95 -2.15
CA ALA A 128 -7.32 -14.72 -2.70
C ALA A 128 -7.33 -14.79 -4.23
N ASP A 129 -8.51 -14.76 -4.87
CA ASP A 129 -8.62 -14.80 -6.33
C ASP A 129 -8.20 -13.47 -6.95
N ALA A 130 -8.66 -12.36 -6.41
CA ALA A 130 -8.24 -11.03 -6.82
C ALA A 130 -6.75 -10.80 -6.55
N ALA A 131 -6.22 -11.23 -5.40
CA ALA A 131 -4.81 -11.12 -5.04
C ALA A 131 -3.91 -11.89 -6.03
N ARG A 132 -4.32 -13.12 -6.41
CA ARG A 132 -3.62 -13.94 -7.40
C ARG A 132 -3.58 -13.26 -8.77
N GLN A 133 -4.72 -12.75 -9.23
CA GLN A 133 -4.83 -12.05 -10.52
C GLN A 133 -3.97 -10.77 -10.51
N SER A 134 -4.03 -9.99 -9.45
CA SER A 134 -3.21 -8.80 -9.27
C SER A 134 -1.73 -9.14 -9.30
N ARG A 135 -1.30 -10.17 -8.56
CA ARG A 135 0.08 -10.61 -8.52
C ARG A 135 0.60 -11.02 -9.90
N GLN A 136 -0.13 -11.87 -10.61
CA GLN A 136 0.24 -12.30 -11.96
C GLN A 136 0.37 -11.13 -12.92
N ARG A 137 -0.62 -10.25 -12.94
CA ARG A 137 -0.65 -9.05 -13.79
C ARG A 137 0.52 -8.12 -13.50
N ILE A 138 0.79 -7.84 -12.22
CA ILE A 138 1.85 -6.90 -11.83
C ILE A 138 3.24 -7.48 -12.07
N LEU A 139 3.48 -8.76 -11.84
CA LEU A 139 4.76 -9.40 -12.15
C LEU A 139 5.07 -9.35 -13.66
N ASN A 140 4.07 -9.54 -14.51
CA ASN A 140 4.22 -9.37 -15.96
C ASN A 140 4.49 -7.92 -16.32
N TYR A 141 3.70 -6.99 -15.79
CA TYR A 141 3.88 -5.55 -16.00
C TYR A 141 5.30 -5.08 -15.61
N ALA A 142 5.78 -5.48 -14.44
CA ALA A 142 7.11 -5.12 -13.96
C ALA A 142 8.22 -5.66 -14.90
N ARG A 143 8.07 -6.88 -15.39
CA ARG A 143 9.02 -7.50 -16.32
C ARG A 143 9.03 -6.79 -17.67
N GLU A 144 7.86 -6.53 -18.25
CA GLU A 144 7.71 -5.89 -19.56
C GLU A 144 8.25 -4.44 -19.55
N ASN A 145 8.12 -3.75 -18.43
CA ASN A 145 8.58 -2.37 -18.27
C ASN A 145 9.95 -2.24 -17.56
N HIS A 146 10.65 -3.34 -17.32
CA HIS A 146 11.97 -3.36 -16.67
C HIS A 146 12.01 -2.64 -15.32
N LEU A 147 10.94 -2.77 -14.52
CA LEU A 147 10.81 -2.09 -13.23
C LEU A 147 11.58 -2.84 -12.12
N THR A 148 12.13 -2.09 -11.19
CA THR A 148 12.65 -2.62 -9.94
C THR A 148 11.54 -2.57 -8.90
N MET A 149 11.15 -3.75 -8.38
CA MET A 149 10.10 -3.89 -7.37
C MET A 149 10.68 -3.80 -5.96
N TYR A 150 10.14 -2.93 -5.13
CA TYR A 150 10.47 -2.77 -3.71
C TYR A 150 9.27 -3.19 -2.85
N GLY A 151 9.50 -4.05 -1.86
CA GLY A 151 8.42 -4.57 -1.01
C GLY A 151 8.88 -4.77 0.43
N MET A 152 7.96 -4.58 1.38
CA MET A 152 8.22 -4.68 2.82
C MET A 152 8.64 -6.08 3.24
N HIS A 153 8.06 -7.10 2.61
CA HIS A 153 8.28 -8.52 2.92
C HIS A 153 9.31 -9.20 2.01
N LEU A 154 9.98 -8.44 1.15
CA LEU A 154 11.10 -8.98 0.36
C LEU A 154 12.33 -9.17 1.25
N PRO A 155 13.10 -10.26 1.03
CA PRO A 155 14.36 -10.45 1.73
C PRO A 155 15.35 -9.33 1.40
N ALA A 156 16.35 -9.12 2.27
CA ALA A 156 17.40 -8.14 1.99
C ALA A 156 18.01 -8.38 0.60
N PRO A 157 18.22 -7.33 -0.20
CA PRO A 157 18.16 -5.89 0.14
C PRO A 157 16.78 -5.23 0.03
N GLY A 158 15.66 -5.96 -0.02
CA GLY A 158 14.30 -5.42 -0.01
C GLY A 158 13.76 -5.07 -1.41
N PHE A 159 14.45 -5.51 -2.48
CA PHE A 159 13.97 -5.33 -3.85
C PHE A 159 14.32 -6.51 -4.76
N VAL A 160 13.61 -6.62 -5.86
CA VAL A 160 13.87 -7.56 -6.98
C VAL A 160 13.78 -6.83 -8.32
N LYS A 161 14.58 -7.32 -9.30
CA LYS A 161 14.59 -6.81 -10.68
C LYS A 161 14.01 -7.84 -11.63
#